data_1c53dfa48c2c7cfe965f1633596adb8d
#
_entry.id   1c53dfa48c2c7cfe965f1633596adb8d
#
_cell.length_a   1.000
_cell.length_b   1.000
_cell.length_c   1.000
_cell.angle_alpha   90.00
_cell.angle_beta   90.00
_cell.angle_gamma   90.00
#
_symmetry.space_group_name_H-M   'P 1'
#
loop_
_entity.id
_entity.type
_entity.pdbx_description
1 polymer ?
#
loop_
_entity_poly.entity_id
_entity_poly.type
_entity_poly.pdbx_seq_one_letter_code
_entity_poly.pdbx_strand_id
1 'polypeptide(L)'
;MKQHTLKAPFFFEGKGLHTGLHIHATFLPAEENTGVRICRTDLEGRPTYEAVADYVTATERGTVLERGAWKVSTVEHALSALYALGVDNCLIEVDGPEMPILDGSAKYYIQAIEKVGLQEQEAEQKVFVVTEPIEYISERGNKMLIQPCDHYEAGVTIAYDNSGMLSEQSAEIHALADYKSELSAARTFCFVREIEPLLRMGLIKGGDLQNALVIYETPMSQEGLDYMTDKLGQPRLDASKLGYLSPLNYPNEPARHKLLDLIGDMSLVGCRIQGKIAALRPGHTFNTQCAKRLRNKIAAEN
;
A
#
# COMPACT_ATOMS: atom_id res chain seq x y z
N MET A 1 11.13 -16.50 -16.33
CA MET A 1 9.73 -16.18 -16.68
C MET A 1 9.73 -14.89 -17.49
N LYS A 2 8.81 -14.76 -18.44
CA LYS A 2 8.67 -13.56 -19.25
C LYS A 2 8.05 -12.39 -18.46
N GLN A 3 8.40 -11.17 -18.83
CA GLN A 3 7.75 -9.96 -18.30
C GLN A 3 6.32 -9.85 -18.80
N HIS A 4 5.50 -9.11 -18.04
CA HIS A 4 4.12 -8.82 -18.42
C HIS A 4 3.84 -7.33 -18.27
N THR A 5 2.99 -6.84 -19.17
CA THR A 5 2.33 -5.54 -19.08
C THR A 5 0.82 -5.72 -19.14
N LEU A 6 0.06 -4.64 -18.96
CA LEU A 6 -1.38 -4.65 -19.13
C LEU A 6 -1.73 -4.87 -20.61
N LYS A 7 -2.79 -5.64 -20.91
CA LYS A 7 -3.25 -5.84 -22.29
C LYS A 7 -4.00 -4.63 -22.83
N ALA A 8 -4.66 -3.86 -21.97
CA ALA A 8 -5.37 -2.65 -22.33
C ALA A 8 -5.34 -1.66 -21.15
N PRO A 9 -5.52 -0.34 -21.40
CA PRO A 9 -5.59 0.64 -20.34
C PRO A 9 -6.87 0.51 -19.50
N PHE A 10 -6.79 0.96 -18.24
CA PHE A 10 -7.93 1.22 -17.39
C PHE A 10 -7.69 2.48 -16.56
N PHE A 11 -8.74 3.03 -15.96
CA PHE A 11 -8.61 4.21 -15.12
C PHE A 11 -9.51 4.14 -13.89
N PHE A 12 -9.16 4.93 -12.92
CA PHE A 12 -9.97 5.26 -11.76
C PHE A 12 -10.03 6.75 -11.56
N GLU A 13 -11.15 7.19 -11.00
CA GLU A 13 -11.30 8.54 -10.45
C GLU A 13 -11.85 8.46 -9.04
N GLY A 14 -11.43 9.35 -8.18
CA GLY A 14 -11.86 9.37 -6.81
C GLY A 14 -11.10 10.36 -5.96
N LYS A 15 -11.40 10.39 -4.67
CA LYS A 15 -10.74 11.29 -3.73
C LYS A 15 -9.39 10.72 -3.30
N GLY A 16 -8.39 11.60 -3.12
CA GLY A 16 -7.20 11.30 -2.34
C GLY A 16 -7.57 11.23 -0.84
N LEU A 17 -7.06 10.23 -0.12
CA LEU A 17 -7.34 10.03 1.30
C LEU A 17 -6.92 11.24 2.14
N HIS A 18 -5.72 11.75 1.91
CA HIS A 18 -5.12 12.82 2.71
C HIS A 18 -5.43 14.21 2.17
N THR A 19 -5.35 14.39 0.86
CA THR A 19 -5.58 15.69 0.21
C THR A 19 -7.05 16.03 0.06
N GLY A 20 -7.92 15.02 -0.08
CA GLY A 20 -9.34 15.20 -0.42
C GLY A 20 -9.56 15.70 -1.86
N LEU A 21 -8.51 15.84 -2.66
CA LEU A 21 -8.61 16.24 -4.06
C LEU A 21 -9.27 15.13 -4.89
N HIS A 22 -10.02 15.49 -5.90
CA HIS A 22 -10.52 14.56 -6.89
C HIS A 22 -9.41 14.27 -7.90
N ILE A 23 -9.04 13.02 -8.04
CA ILE A 23 -7.87 12.55 -8.79
C ILE A 23 -8.31 11.57 -9.86
N HIS A 24 -7.74 11.69 -11.06
CA HIS A 24 -7.78 10.69 -12.11
C HIS A 24 -6.45 9.96 -12.17
N ALA A 25 -6.50 8.64 -12.19
CA ALA A 25 -5.34 7.78 -12.37
C ALA A 25 -5.60 6.79 -13.50
N THR A 26 -4.81 6.83 -14.57
CA THR A 26 -4.89 5.94 -15.73
C THR A 26 -3.69 4.99 -15.73
N PHE A 27 -3.96 3.71 -15.86
CA PHE A 27 -2.97 2.65 -15.94
C PHE A 27 -2.84 2.19 -17.38
N LEU A 28 -1.65 2.29 -17.94
CA LEU A 28 -1.36 2.05 -19.35
C LEU A 28 -0.38 0.89 -19.50
N PRO A 29 -0.48 0.10 -20.57
CA PRO A 29 0.61 -0.78 -20.98
C PRO A 29 1.92 0.00 -21.12
N ALA A 30 3.04 -0.65 -20.83
CA ALA A 30 4.36 -0.05 -20.96
C ALA A 30 5.34 -1.02 -21.63
N GLU A 31 6.39 -0.46 -22.22
CA GLU A 31 7.43 -1.22 -22.91
C GLU A 31 8.22 -2.10 -21.93
N GLU A 32 8.88 -3.10 -22.47
CA GLU A 32 9.76 -4.01 -21.74
C GLU A 32 10.84 -3.26 -20.95
N ASN A 33 11.19 -3.80 -19.78
CA ASN A 33 12.25 -3.28 -18.93
C ASN A 33 12.05 -1.86 -18.39
N THR A 34 10.85 -1.30 -18.50
CA THR A 34 10.55 0.06 -18.00
C THR A 34 10.18 0.06 -16.52
N GLY A 35 9.76 -1.08 -15.98
CA GLY A 35 9.21 -1.16 -14.62
C GLY A 35 7.88 -0.44 -14.48
N VAL A 36 7.44 -0.23 -13.25
CA VAL A 36 6.27 0.62 -12.98
C VAL A 36 6.72 2.07 -12.88
N ARG A 37 6.13 2.94 -13.70
CA ARG A 37 6.46 4.37 -13.76
C ARG A 37 5.21 5.20 -13.47
N ILE A 38 5.40 6.34 -12.81
CA ILE A 38 4.32 7.27 -12.49
C ILE A 38 4.59 8.62 -13.16
N CYS A 39 3.61 9.09 -13.94
CA CYS A 39 3.62 10.37 -14.64
C CYS A 39 2.65 11.35 -13.96
N ARG A 40 3.10 12.56 -13.60
CA ARG A 40 2.25 13.66 -13.14
C ARG A 40 1.78 14.47 -14.34
N THR A 41 0.56 14.23 -14.79
CA THR A 41 0.01 14.82 -16.02
C THR A 41 -0.41 16.28 -15.87
N ASP A 42 -0.65 16.72 -14.65
CA ASP A 42 -1.00 18.10 -14.27
C ASP A 42 0.21 19.04 -14.15
N LEU A 43 1.44 18.49 -14.16
CA LEU A 43 2.67 19.27 -14.09
C LEU A 43 3.24 19.55 -15.48
N GLU A 44 3.87 20.71 -15.63
CA GLU A 44 4.57 21.08 -16.87
C GLU A 44 5.67 20.07 -17.19
N GLY A 45 5.76 19.65 -18.46
CA GLY A 45 6.70 18.64 -18.91
C GLY A 45 6.33 17.20 -18.53
N ARG A 46 5.21 17.00 -17.83
CA ARG A 46 4.71 15.66 -17.45
C ARG A 46 5.81 14.76 -16.87
N PRO A 47 6.45 15.18 -15.75
CA PRO A 47 7.57 14.44 -15.17
C PRO A 47 7.14 13.02 -14.85
N THR A 48 7.98 12.05 -15.28
CA THR A 48 7.71 10.62 -15.19
C THR A 48 8.92 9.92 -14.60
N TYR A 49 8.72 9.23 -13.45
CA TYR A 49 9.79 8.49 -12.79
C TYR A 49 9.35 7.08 -12.43
N GLU A 50 10.32 6.18 -12.32
CA GLU A 50 10.12 4.81 -11.86
C GLU A 50 9.68 4.79 -10.39
N ALA A 51 8.74 3.91 -10.05
CA ALA A 51 8.30 3.71 -8.67
C ALA A 51 9.30 2.82 -7.92
N VAL A 52 10.35 3.43 -7.36
CA VAL A 52 11.43 2.74 -6.65
C VAL A 52 11.75 3.41 -5.32
N ALA A 53 12.34 2.65 -4.41
CA ALA A 53 12.63 3.08 -3.04
C ALA A 53 13.58 4.30 -2.95
N ASP A 54 14.32 4.61 -4.02
CA ASP A 54 15.19 5.77 -4.09
C ASP A 54 14.44 7.11 -4.02
N TYR A 55 13.18 7.12 -4.42
CA TYR A 55 12.34 8.31 -4.43
C TYR A 55 11.40 8.41 -3.23
N VAL A 56 11.47 7.49 -2.26
CA VAL A 56 10.68 7.58 -1.02
C VAL A 56 11.22 8.73 -0.16
N THR A 57 10.38 9.72 0.14
CA THR A 57 10.75 10.91 0.94
C THR A 57 9.95 11.05 2.22
N ALA A 58 8.72 10.52 2.25
CA ALA A 58 7.86 10.55 3.43
C ALA A 58 7.04 9.27 3.53
N THR A 59 6.68 8.91 4.76
CA THR A 59 5.99 7.65 5.07
C THR A 59 4.96 7.80 6.18
N GLU A 60 4.54 9.05 6.46
CA GLU A 60 3.47 9.30 7.41
C GLU A 60 2.11 8.93 6.80
N ARG A 61 1.56 7.81 7.26
CA ARG A 61 0.24 7.29 6.85
C ARG A 61 0.13 6.83 5.40
N GLY A 62 1.23 6.65 4.69
CA GLY A 62 1.28 6.17 3.31
C GLY A 62 2.64 6.41 2.71
N THR A 63 2.93 5.75 1.61
CA THR A 63 4.22 5.87 0.93
C THR A 63 4.19 7.01 -0.08
N VAL A 64 5.14 7.95 0.06
CA VAL A 64 5.29 9.11 -0.81
C VAL A 64 6.55 8.97 -1.65
N LEU A 65 6.39 9.02 -2.97
CA LEU A 65 7.47 9.12 -3.92
C LEU A 65 7.61 10.57 -4.37
N GLU A 66 8.84 11.12 -4.36
CA GLU A 66 9.07 12.51 -4.69
C GLU A 66 10.45 12.75 -5.34
N ARG A 67 10.46 13.60 -6.36
CA ARG A 67 11.68 14.15 -6.97
C ARG A 67 11.41 15.54 -7.55
N GLY A 68 11.90 16.58 -6.88
CA GLY A 68 11.59 17.96 -7.24
C GLY A 68 10.09 18.25 -7.16
N ALA A 69 9.49 18.73 -8.24
CA ALA A 69 8.07 19.00 -8.30
C ALA A 69 7.20 17.73 -8.44
N TRP A 70 7.78 16.62 -8.93
CA TRP A 70 7.07 15.35 -9.02
C TRP A 70 6.89 14.73 -7.63
N LYS A 71 5.65 14.59 -7.22
CA LYS A 71 5.27 14.00 -5.93
C LYS A 71 3.97 13.22 -6.08
N VAL A 72 3.95 11.98 -5.61
CA VAL A 72 2.75 11.13 -5.56
C VAL A 72 2.74 10.34 -4.26
N SER A 73 1.66 10.42 -3.51
CA SER A 73 1.45 9.70 -2.25
C SER A 73 0.45 8.57 -2.39
N THR A 74 0.39 7.69 -1.37
CA THR A 74 -0.56 6.56 -1.26
C THR A 74 -0.44 5.61 -2.46
N VAL A 75 0.80 5.31 -2.85
CA VAL A 75 1.09 4.47 -4.03
C VAL A 75 1.03 2.97 -3.71
N GLU A 76 1.13 2.60 -2.45
CA GLU A 76 1.29 1.22 -1.94
C GLU A 76 0.19 0.27 -2.39
N HIS A 77 -1.08 0.69 -2.39
CA HIS A 77 -2.20 -0.18 -2.76
C HIS A 77 -2.17 -0.56 -4.25
N ALA A 78 -1.92 0.42 -5.12
CA ALA A 78 -1.79 0.20 -6.56
C ALA A 78 -0.57 -0.67 -6.87
N LEU A 79 0.58 -0.36 -6.27
CA LEU A 79 1.83 -1.11 -6.46
C LEU A 79 1.70 -2.55 -5.97
N SER A 80 1.02 -2.76 -4.83
CA SER A 80 0.74 -4.09 -4.29
C SER A 80 -0.06 -4.95 -5.27
N ALA A 81 -1.12 -4.39 -5.85
CA ALA A 81 -1.95 -5.09 -6.83
C ALA A 81 -1.19 -5.44 -8.13
N LEU A 82 -0.42 -4.48 -8.66
CA LEU A 82 0.42 -4.71 -9.85
C LEU A 82 1.45 -5.81 -9.59
N TYR A 83 2.12 -5.75 -8.44
CA TYR A 83 3.09 -6.77 -8.05
C TYR A 83 2.44 -8.14 -7.90
N ALA A 84 1.32 -8.22 -7.18
CA ALA A 84 0.65 -9.49 -6.91
C ALA A 84 0.17 -10.20 -8.19
N LEU A 85 -0.33 -9.45 -9.17
CA LEU A 85 -0.82 -10.01 -10.42
C LEU A 85 0.25 -10.17 -11.51
N GLY A 86 1.53 -9.93 -11.19
CA GLY A 86 2.61 -10.19 -12.13
C GLY A 86 2.82 -9.12 -13.19
N VAL A 87 2.30 -7.90 -13.00
CA VAL A 87 2.58 -6.76 -13.90
C VAL A 87 4.01 -6.27 -13.62
N ASP A 88 4.88 -6.37 -14.61
CA ASP A 88 6.27 -5.93 -14.51
C ASP A 88 6.45 -4.51 -15.06
N ASN A 89 5.72 -4.16 -16.11
CA ASN A 89 5.82 -2.88 -16.79
C ASN A 89 4.46 -2.21 -16.88
N CYS A 90 4.34 -0.99 -16.34
CA CYS A 90 3.10 -0.21 -16.33
C CYS A 90 3.42 1.27 -16.24
N LEU A 91 2.73 2.11 -17.05
CA LEU A 91 2.74 3.55 -16.87
C LEU A 91 1.46 3.98 -16.16
N ILE A 92 1.61 4.63 -15.00
CA ILE A 92 0.49 5.22 -14.26
C ILE A 92 0.51 6.73 -14.51
N GLU A 93 -0.51 7.26 -15.16
CA GLU A 93 -0.72 8.69 -15.32
C GLU A 93 -1.67 9.19 -14.25
N VAL A 94 -1.25 10.19 -13.46
CA VAL A 94 -2.05 10.77 -12.39
C VAL A 94 -2.06 12.29 -12.49
N ASP A 95 -3.24 12.92 -12.34
CA ASP A 95 -3.45 14.36 -12.45
C ASP A 95 -3.38 15.10 -11.10
N GLY A 96 -2.76 14.49 -10.10
CA GLY A 96 -2.64 15.08 -8.77
C GLY A 96 -1.56 14.42 -7.91
N PRO A 97 -1.34 14.94 -6.69
CA PRO A 97 -0.22 14.55 -5.82
C PRO A 97 -0.47 13.27 -4.99
N GLU A 98 -1.56 12.55 -5.25
CA GLU A 98 -1.96 11.39 -4.49
C GLU A 98 -2.72 10.40 -5.38
N MET A 99 -2.61 9.09 -5.11
CA MET A 99 -3.46 8.11 -5.77
C MET A 99 -4.89 8.16 -5.19
N PRO A 100 -5.94 7.87 -6.01
CA PRO A 100 -7.30 7.80 -5.49
C PRO A 100 -7.41 6.64 -4.49
N ILE A 101 -8.00 6.90 -3.30
CA ILE A 101 -8.09 5.91 -2.23
C ILE A 101 -9.07 4.78 -2.53
N LEU A 102 -10.05 5.02 -3.37
CA LEU A 102 -11.14 4.10 -3.70
C LEU A 102 -11.89 3.63 -2.43
N ASP A 103 -11.93 2.32 -2.16
CA ASP A 103 -12.50 1.77 -0.93
C ASP A 103 -11.45 1.54 0.19
N GLY A 104 -10.24 2.04 0.01
CA GLY A 104 -9.14 1.87 0.97
C GLY A 104 -8.42 0.53 0.89
N SER A 105 -8.74 -0.30 -0.09
CA SER A 105 -8.12 -1.60 -0.34
C SER A 105 -7.48 -1.68 -1.73
N ALA A 106 -6.97 -2.84 -2.11
CA ALA A 106 -6.46 -3.09 -3.47
C ALA A 106 -7.49 -3.78 -4.39
N LYS A 107 -8.70 -4.03 -3.91
CA LYS A 107 -9.73 -4.83 -4.59
C LYS A 107 -10.04 -4.34 -5.99
N TYR A 108 -10.25 -3.05 -6.15
CA TYR A 108 -10.63 -2.49 -7.45
C TYR A 108 -9.46 -2.55 -8.45
N TYR A 109 -8.22 -2.37 -7.99
CA TYR A 109 -7.04 -2.55 -8.85
C TYR A 109 -6.94 -3.99 -9.35
N ILE A 110 -7.11 -4.99 -8.48
CA ILE A 110 -7.13 -6.41 -8.86
C ILE A 110 -8.21 -6.68 -9.90
N GLN A 111 -9.44 -6.23 -9.66
CA GLN A 111 -10.56 -6.42 -10.58
C GLN A 111 -10.32 -5.77 -11.96
N ALA A 112 -9.74 -4.58 -11.99
CA ALA A 112 -9.44 -3.88 -13.24
C ALA A 112 -8.32 -4.57 -14.03
N ILE A 113 -7.24 -4.99 -13.37
CA ILE A 113 -6.13 -5.72 -14.02
C ILE A 113 -6.64 -7.06 -14.60
N GLU A 114 -7.43 -7.82 -13.83
CA GLU A 114 -8.01 -9.08 -14.33
C GLU A 114 -8.95 -8.85 -15.52
N LYS A 115 -9.74 -7.78 -15.49
CA LYS A 115 -10.69 -7.45 -16.56
C LYS A 115 -9.98 -7.11 -17.87
N VAL A 116 -8.89 -6.35 -17.83
CA VAL A 116 -8.15 -6.00 -19.05
C VAL A 116 -7.19 -7.10 -19.47
N GLY A 117 -6.73 -7.92 -18.53
CA GLY A 117 -5.77 -9.00 -18.74
C GLY A 117 -4.34 -8.52 -18.89
N LEU A 118 -3.43 -9.49 -18.99
CA LEU A 118 -2.00 -9.26 -19.14
C LEU A 118 -1.54 -9.63 -20.55
N GLN A 119 -0.55 -8.90 -21.03
CA GLN A 119 0.19 -9.18 -22.25
C GLN A 119 1.60 -9.63 -21.89
N GLU A 120 1.96 -10.86 -22.27
CA GLU A 120 3.32 -11.37 -22.17
C GLU A 120 4.24 -10.60 -23.13
N GLN A 121 5.46 -10.32 -22.68
CA GLN A 121 6.50 -9.60 -23.41
C GLN A 121 7.70 -10.53 -23.67
N GLU A 122 8.65 -10.12 -24.53
CA GLU A 122 9.79 -10.98 -24.90
C GLU A 122 10.90 -10.97 -23.84
N ALA A 123 11.04 -9.87 -23.08
CA ALA A 123 12.07 -9.76 -22.06
C ALA A 123 11.84 -10.70 -20.87
N GLU A 124 12.93 -11.16 -20.25
CA GLU A 124 12.86 -11.97 -19.04
C GLU A 124 12.62 -11.10 -17.79
N GLN A 125 11.87 -11.63 -16.82
CA GLN A 125 11.66 -10.96 -15.54
C GLN A 125 12.99 -10.79 -14.79
N LYS A 126 13.17 -9.64 -14.17
CA LYS A 126 14.24 -9.41 -13.19
C LYS A 126 13.82 -10.01 -11.86
N VAL A 127 14.48 -11.07 -11.43
CA VAL A 127 14.18 -11.79 -10.19
C VAL A 127 15.41 -11.79 -9.28
N PHE A 128 15.25 -11.28 -8.08
CA PHE A 128 16.24 -11.49 -7.01
C PHE A 128 15.90 -12.78 -6.27
N VAL A 129 16.78 -13.78 -6.41
CA VAL A 129 16.64 -15.06 -5.71
C VAL A 129 17.37 -14.96 -4.38
N VAL A 130 16.64 -15.10 -3.29
CA VAL A 130 17.20 -15.09 -1.93
C VAL A 130 17.90 -16.42 -1.69
N THR A 131 19.24 -16.40 -1.59
CA THR A 131 20.06 -17.60 -1.39
C THR A 131 20.50 -17.80 0.07
N GLU A 132 20.47 -16.74 0.86
CA GLU A 132 20.79 -16.75 2.29
C GLU A 132 19.84 -15.82 3.06
N PRO A 133 19.61 -16.04 4.37
CA PRO A 133 18.76 -15.16 5.17
C PRO A 133 19.30 -13.72 5.21
N ILE A 134 18.40 -12.75 5.01
CA ILE A 134 18.69 -11.32 5.13
C ILE A 134 17.81 -10.78 6.25
N GLU A 135 18.41 -10.20 7.28
CA GLU A 135 17.68 -9.65 8.42
C GLU A 135 17.87 -8.13 8.49
N TYR A 136 16.75 -7.44 8.72
CA TYR A 136 16.73 -6.01 9.04
C TYR A 136 16.04 -5.82 10.39
N ILE A 137 16.69 -5.05 11.27
CA ILE A 137 16.16 -4.69 12.59
C ILE A 137 16.26 -3.17 12.74
N SER A 138 15.18 -2.53 13.20
CA SER A 138 15.19 -1.11 13.54
C SER A 138 15.43 -0.91 15.04
N GLU A 139 15.87 0.30 15.41
CA GLU A 139 16.02 0.68 16.82
C GLU A 139 14.71 0.61 17.62
N ARG A 140 13.57 0.67 16.95
CA ARG A 140 12.22 0.56 17.54
C ARG A 140 11.74 -0.89 17.68
N GLY A 141 12.57 -1.89 17.35
CA GLY A 141 12.24 -3.30 17.45
C GLY A 141 11.40 -3.85 16.29
N ASN A 142 11.21 -3.08 15.18
CA ASN A 142 10.66 -3.65 13.95
C ASN A 142 11.67 -4.65 13.38
N LYS A 143 11.19 -5.77 12.86
CA LYS A 143 12.04 -6.79 12.25
C LYS A 143 11.50 -7.21 10.90
N MET A 144 12.39 -7.47 9.97
CA MET A 144 12.09 -8.12 8.70
C MET A 144 13.15 -9.19 8.43
N LEU A 145 12.71 -10.41 8.22
CA LEU A 145 13.54 -11.54 7.84
C LEU A 145 13.12 -11.99 6.44
N ILE A 146 14.05 -12.01 5.50
CA ILE A 146 13.85 -12.52 4.15
C ILE A 146 14.68 -13.80 4.03
N GLN A 147 14.04 -14.92 3.73
CA GLN A 147 14.64 -16.25 3.72
C GLN A 147 14.54 -16.90 2.35
N PRO A 148 15.44 -17.84 2.02
CA PRO A 148 15.32 -18.66 0.82
C PRO A 148 13.98 -19.37 0.76
N CYS A 149 13.33 -19.29 -0.41
CA CYS A 149 12.11 -20.01 -0.76
C CYS A 149 12.09 -20.16 -2.29
N ASP A 150 11.45 -21.19 -2.81
CA ASP A 150 11.37 -21.44 -4.24
C ASP A 150 10.32 -20.58 -4.97
N HIS A 151 9.52 -19.83 -4.20
CA HIS A 151 8.54 -18.88 -4.69
C HIS A 151 8.44 -17.66 -3.73
N TYR A 152 7.50 -16.77 -3.96
CA TYR A 152 7.22 -15.63 -3.09
C TYR A 152 6.24 -16.02 -1.98
N GLU A 153 6.65 -15.88 -0.74
CA GLU A 153 5.79 -15.92 0.43
C GLU A 153 5.93 -14.63 1.24
N ALA A 154 4.89 -14.20 1.91
CA ALA A 154 4.96 -13.04 2.80
C ALA A 154 4.01 -13.19 4.00
N GLY A 155 4.47 -12.70 5.17
CA GLY A 155 3.68 -12.66 6.38
C GLY A 155 4.06 -11.49 7.28
N VAL A 156 3.10 -11.03 8.05
CA VAL A 156 3.28 -9.95 9.04
C VAL A 156 2.68 -10.32 10.38
N THR A 157 3.30 -9.82 11.43
CA THR A 157 2.71 -9.73 12.76
C THR A 157 2.68 -8.26 13.17
N ILE A 158 1.49 -7.70 13.34
CA ILE A 158 1.29 -6.35 13.86
C ILE A 158 1.06 -6.41 15.37
N ALA A 159 1.56 -5.42 16.10
CA ALA A 159 1.31 -5.26 17.52
C ALA A 159 1.33 -3.77 17.88
N TYR A 160 0.27 -3.30 18.49
CA TYR A 160 0.11 -1.92 18.95
C TYR A 160 0.05 -1.93 20.48
N ASP A 161 1.10 -1.44 21.14
CA ASP A 161 1.27 -1.52 22.59
C ASP A 161 0.12 -0.85 23.39
N ASN A 162 -0.56 0.13 22.80
CA ASN A 162 -1.66 0.87 23.41
C ASN A 162 -3.03 0.50 22.82
N SER A 163 -3.17 -0.69 22.26
CA SER A 163 -4.42 -1.18 21.71
C SER A 163 -4.83 -2.50 22.32
N GLY A 164 -6.03 -2.54 22.88
CA GLY A 164 -6.64 -3.79 23.35
C GLY A 164 -7.15 -4.65 22.19
N MET A 165 -7.58 -4.02 21.10
CA MET A 165 -8.12 -4.71 19.92
C MET A 165 -7.03 -5.20 18.97
N LEU A 166 -5.90 -4.49 18.89
CA LEU A 166 -4.76 -4.79 18.02
C LEU A 166 -3.48 -5.05 18.83
N SER A 167 -3.59 -5.68 20.00
CA SER A 167 -2.43 -6.08 20.81
C SER A 167 -1.48 -6.98 20.04
N GLU A 168 -2.01 -7.94 19.28
CA GLU A 168 -1.28 -8.74 18.29
C GLU A 168 -2.25 -9.32 17.26
N GLN A 169 -1.92 -9.21 15.98
CA GLN A 169 -2.58 -9.90 14.88
C GLN A 169 -1.55 -10.30 13.82
N SER A 170 -1.79 -11.43 13.16
CA SER A 170 -0.94 -11.89 12.05
C SER A 170 -1.75 -12.17 10.81
N ALA A 171 -1.09 -12.03 9.65
CA ALA A 171 -1.60 -12.44 8.35
C ALA A 171 -0.44 -12.93 7.49
N GLU A 172 -0.70 -13.92 6.63
CA GLU A 172 0.29 -14.49 5.70
C GLU A 172 -0.37 -14.91 4.40
N ILE A 173 0.44 -14.94 3.34
CA ILE A 173 0.15 -15.62 2.07
C ILE A 173 1.29 -16.57 1.75
N HIS A 174 0.96 -17.72 1.22
CA HIS A 174 1.95 -18.74 0.83
C HIS A 174 2.32 -18.66 -0.65
N ALA A 175 1.57 -17.91 -1.45
CA ALA A 175 1.89 -17.58 -2.83
C ALA A 175 1.22 -16.26 -3.22
N LEU A 176 1.72 -15.59 -4.27
CA LEU A 176 1.06 -14.40 -4.82
C LEU A 176 -0.35 -14.71 -5.37
N ALA A 177 -0.62 -15.96 -5.75
CA ALA A 177 -1.95 -16.39 -6.16
C ALA A 177 -3.02 -16.26 -5.07
N ASP A 178 -2.61 -16.31 -3.78
CA ASP A 178 -3.51 -16.16 -2.63
C ASP A 178 -3.95 -14.71 -2.41
N TYR A 179 -3.21 -13.75 -2.99
CA TYR A 179 -3.40 -12.31 -2.74
C TYR A 179 -4.85 -11.86 -2.95
N LYS A 180 -5.47 -12.30 -4.02
CA LYS A 180 -6.85 -11.90 -4.36
C LYS A 180 -7.85 -12.29 -3.28
N SER A 181 -7.85 -13.53 -2.83
CA SER A 181 -8.77 -14.05 -1.83
C SER A 181 -8.43 -13.59 -0.41
N GLU A 182 -7.13 -13.51 -0.11
CA GLU A 182 -6.66 -13.32 1.25
C GLU A 182 -6.40 -11.85 1.63
N LEU A 183 -6.06 -10.99 0.67
CA LEU A 183 -5.61 -9.63 0.96
C LEU A 183 -6.37 -8.52 0.24
N SER A 184 -6.82 -8.77 -0.99
CA SER A 184 -7.21 -7.69 -1.90
C SER A 184 -8.26 -6.73 -1.34
N ALA A 185 -9.19 -7.21 -0.52
CA ALA A 185 -10.27 -6.42 0.07
C ALA A 185 -9.96 -5.91 1.50
N ALA A 186 -8.73 -6.07 1.99
CA ALA A 186 -8.32 -5.53 3.28
C ALA A 186 -8.13 -4.01 3.20
N ARG A 187 -8.96 -3.26 3.94
CA ARG A 187 -8.96 -1.78 3.92
C ARG A 187 -7.91 -1.19 4.84
N THR A 188 -7.41 -0.01 4.46
CA THR A 188 -6.65 0.84 5.37
C THR A 188 -7.45 1.13 6.64
N PHE A 189 -6.77 1.41 7.75
CA PHE A 189 -7.43 1.62 9.03
C PHE A 189 -6.82 2.77 9.83
N CYS A 190 -7.62 3.33 10.73
CA CYS A 190 -7.17 4.29 11.73
C CYS A 190 -7.95 4.11 13.03
N PHE A 191 -7.38 4.61 14.13
CA PHE A 191 -8.08 4.66 15.40
C PHE A 191 -8.83 5.99 15.54
N VAL A 192 -10.01 5.96 16.15
CA VAL A 192 -10.81 7.20 16.40
C VAL A 192 -9.98 8.24 17.14
N ARG A 193 -9.14 7.83 18.12
CA ARG A 193 -8.24 8.73 18.87
C ARG A 193 -7.22 9.48 18.00
N GLU A 194 -6.97 9.02 16.77
CA GLU A 194 -6.03 9.62 15.82
C GLU A 194 -6.69 10.60 14.86
N ILE A 195 -8.02 10.55 14.72
CA ILE A 195 -8.75 11.33 13.72
C ILE A 195 -8.57 12.84 13.96
N GLU A 196 -8.76 13.32 15.18
CA GLU A 196 -8.61 14.74 15.48
C GLU A 196 -7.19 15.28 15.24
N PRO A 197 -6.11 14.62 15.72
CA PRO A 197 -4.75 14.99 15.35
C PRO A 197 -4.48 14.99 13.85
N LEU A 198 -4.98 13.98 13.12
CA LEU A 198 -4.79 13.87 11.66
C LEU A 198 -5.49 15.01 10.91
N LEU A 199 -6.70 15.36 11.30
CA LEU A 199 -7.43 16.50 10.73
C LEU A 199 -6.71 17.82 11.01
N ARG A 200 -6.14 18.00 12.21
CA ARG A 200 -5.35 19.19 12.56
C ARG A 200 -4.07 19.31 11.71
N MET A 201 -3.48 18.19 11.33
CA MET A 201 -2.31 18.15 10.41
C MET A 201 -2.72 18.33 8.94
N GLY A 202 -4.02 18.50 8.65
CA GLY A 202 -4.52 18.64 7.29
C GLY A 202 -4.52 17.35 6.49
N LEU A 203 -4.44 16.19 7.15
CA LEU A 203 -4.54 14.84 6.58
C LEU A 203 -5.98 14.33 6.62
N ILE A 204 -6.22 13.18 6.00
CA ILE A 204 -7.51 12.45 5.95
C ILE A 204 -8.72 13.29 5.51
N LYS A 205 -8.50 14.33 4.71
CA LYS A 205 -9.58 15.22 4.23
C LYS A 205 -10.60 14.49 3.33
N GLY A 206 -10.18 13.38 2.69
CA GLY A 206 -11.03 12.52 1.89
C GLY A 206 -11.45 11.23 2.62
N GLY A 207 -11.06 11.06 3.90
CA GLY A 207 -11.37 9.87 4.69
C GLY A 207 -12.84 9.79 5.07
N ASP A 208 -13.42 8.59 4.95
CA ASP A 208 -14.77 8.28 5.39
C ASP A 208 -14.88 6.79 5.81
N LEU A 209 -16.05 6.40 6.34
CA LEU A 209 -16.29 5.01 6.78
C LEU A 209 -16.39 4.00 5.63
N GLN A 210 -16.40 4.44 4.37
CA GLN A 210 -16.43 3.57 3.19
C GLN A 210 -15.03 3.25 2.68
N ASN A 211 -14.05 4.15 2.95
CA ASN A 211 -12.69 4.01 2.45
C ASN A 211 -11.63 3.77 3.54
N ALA A 212 -12.05 3.59 4.77
CA ALA A 212 -11.18 3.19 5.88
C ALA A 212 -11.94 2.39 6.93
N LEU A 213 -11.28 1.40 7.50
CA LEU A 213 -11.74 0.71 8.69
C LEU A 213 -11.40 1.56 9.92
N VAL A 214 -12.41 2.08 10.60
CA VAL A 214 -12.22 2.93 11.78
C VAL A 214 -12.41 2.12 13.06
N ILE A 215 -11.41 2.18 13.95
CA ILE A 215 -11.33 1.41 15.19
C ILE A 215 -11.63 2.35 16.36
N TYR A 216 -12.74 2.12 17.04
CA TYR A 216 -13.16 2.83 18.24
C TYR A 216 -12.96 1.96 19.47
N GLU A 217 -11.81 2.07 20.12
CA GLU A 217 -11.46 1.26 21.28
C GLU A 217 -11.23 2.08 22.58
N THR A 218 -11.04 3.39 22.42
CA THR A 218 -10.85 4.29 23.56
C THR A 218 -12.11 5.13 23.75
N PRO A 219 -12.85 4.96 24.88
CA PRO A 219 -14.06 5.72 25.14
C PRO A 219 -13.81 7.24 25.11
N MET A 220 -14.75 7.98 24.52
CA MET A 220 -14.77 9.43 24.54
C MET A 220 -16.17 9.94 24.82
N SER A 221 -16.32 11.25 25.08
CA SER A 221 -17.63 11.84 25.28
C SER A 221 -18.47 11.79 23.99
N GLN A 222 -19.79 11.67 24.16
CA GLN A 222 -20.71 11.72 23.00
C GLN A 222 -20.54 13.02 22.20
N GLU A 223 -20.34 14.16 22.89
CA GLU A 223 -20.10 15.47 22.27
C GLU A 223 -18.83 15.47 21.39
N GLY A 224 -17.74 14.86 21.89
CA GLY A 224 -16.49 14.75 21.14
C GLY A 224 -16.63 13.86 19.89
N LEU A 225 -17.34 12.73 20.02
CA LEU A 225 -17.62 11.84 18.90
C LEU A 225 -18.52 12.51 17.85
N ASP A 226 -19.55 13.23 18.32
CA ASP A 226 -20.45 13.99 17.48
C ASP A 226 -19.72 15.10 16.71
N TYR A 227 -18.82 15.81 17.37
CA TYR A 227 -17.99 16.83 16.71
C TYR A 227 -17.15 16.23 15.56
N MET A 228 -16.54 15.05 15.78
CA MET A 228 -15.74 14.41 14.74
C MET A 228 -16.60 13.90 13.57
N THR A 229 -17.73 13.27 13.86
CA THR A 229 -18.65 12.81 12.80
C THR A 229 -19.19 13.96 11.97
N ASP A 230 -19.52 15.10 12.59
CA ASP A 230 -19.96 16.31 11.90
C ASP A 230 -18.85 16.88 10.99
N LYS A 231 -17.60 16.91 11.47
CA LYS A 231 -16.45 17.39 10.69
C LYS A 231 -16.16 16.53 9.47
N LEU A 232 -16.40 15.23 9.57
CA LEU A 232 -16.18 14.26 8.49
C LEU A 232 -17.45 14.04 7.63
N GLY A 233 -18.56 14.69 7.94
CA GLY A 233 -19.83 14.45 7.26
C GLY A 233 -20.36 13.02 7.42
N GLN A 234 -20.05 12.38 8.56
CA GLN A 234 -20.42 11.00 8.83
C GLN A 234 -21.68 10.92 9.73
N PRO A 235 -22.44 9.82 9.66
CA PRO A 235 -23.56 9.58 10.59
C PRO A 235 -23.11 9.61 12.05
N ARG A 236 -24.01 10.05 12.93
CA ARG A 236 -23.79 10.01 14.38
C ARG A 236 -23.52 8.61 14.87
N LEU A 237 -22.55 8.47 15.75
CA LEU A 237 -22.14 7.22 16.36
C LEU A 237 -22.50 7.22 17.85
N ASP A 238 -22.75 6.06 18.41
CA ASP A 238 -23.04 5.85 19.83
C ASP A 238 -21.72 5.65 20.60
N ALA A 239 -21.37 6.60 21.46
CA ALA A 239 -20.12 6.59 22.21
C ALA A 239 -19.98 5.39 23.18
N SER A 240 -21.07 4.68 23.49
CA SER A 240 -21.03 3.47 24.28
C SER A 240 -20.61 2.20 23.50
N LYS A 241 -20.63 2.25 22.16
CA LYS A 241 -20.38 1.10 21.28
C LYS A 241 -18.94 1.09 20.79
N LEU A 242 -18.05 0.52 21.59
CA LEU A 242 -16.67 0.25 21.18
C LEU A 242 -16.61 -0.88 20.16
N GLY A 243 -15.63 -0.83 19.24
CA GLY A 243 -15.41 -1.84 18.23
C GLY A 243 -14.98 -1.28 16.89
N TYR A 244 -15.15 -2.06 15.85
CA TYR A 244 -15.00 -1.61 14.48
C TYR A 244 -16.27 -0.88 14.03
N LEU A 245 -16.12 0.34 13.47
CA LEU A 245 -17.26 1.17 13.09
C LEU A 245 -17.92 0.73 11.76
N SER A 246 -17.30 -0.22 11.06
CA SER A 246 -17.87 -0.87 9.88
C SER A 246 -17.59 -2.37 9.93
N PRO A 247 -18.42 -3.22 9.30
CA PRO A 247 -18.16 -4.66 9.23
C PRO A 247 -16.78 -4.97 8.67
N LEU A 248 -16.13 -5.98 9.22
CA LEU A 248 -14.85 -6.48 8.72
C LEU A 248 -15.03 -7.29 7.44
N ASN A 249 -14.14 -7.12 6.46
CA ASN A 249 -14.03 -7.99 5.29
C ASN A 249 -13.31 -9.31 5.62
N TYR A 250 -12.42 -9.29 6.64
CA TYR A 250 -11.68 -10.44 7.13
C TYR A 250 -11.58 -10.37 8.66
N PRO A 251 -11.55 -11.50 9.39
CA PRO A 251 -11.45 -11.48 10.86
C PRO A 251 -10.22 -10.73 11.39
N ASN A 252 -9.12 -10.74 10.64
CA ASN A 252 -7.85 -10.06 10.95
C ASN A 252 -7.52 -8.99 9.88
N GLU A 253 -8.52 -8.23 9.43
CA GLU A 253 -8.40 -7.25 8.34
C GLU A 253 -7.23 -6.24 8.55
N PRO A 254 -6.98 -5.69 9.76
CA PRO A 254 -5.84 -4.80 9.96
C PRO A 254 -4.48 -5.43 9.65
N ALA A 255 -4.26 -6.69 10.06
CA ALA A 255 -3.02 -7.40 9.74
C ALA A 255 -2.90 -7.70 8.24
N ARG A 256 -4.02 -8.08 7.59
CA ARG A 256 -4.06 -8.31 6.14
C ARG A 256 -3.76 -7.03 5.36
N HIS A 257 -4.27 -5.90 5.82
CA HIS A 257 -3.93 -4.62 5.20
C HIS A 257 -2.45 -4.29 5.35
N LYS A 258 -1.85 -4.53 6.53
CA LYS A 258 -0.41 -4.32 6.71
C LYS A 258 0.45 -5.27 5.88
N LEU A 259 -0.05 -6.45 5.54
CA LEU A 259 0.61 -7.34 4.59
C LEU A 259 0.48 -6.83 3.14
N LEU A 260 -0.68 -6.29 2.77
CA LEU A 260 -0.90 -5.61 1.49
C LEU A 260 0.08 -4.44 1.34
N ASP A 261 0.19 -3.57 2.35
CA ASP A 261 1.15 -2.46 2.41
C ASP A 261 2.59 -2.93 2.26
N LEU A 262 2.97 -4.00 2.98
CA LEU A 262 4.32 -4.58 2.90
C LEU A 262 4.66 -5.01 1.47
N ILE A 263 3.73 -5.68 0.77
CA ILE A 263 3.93 -6.13 -0.61
C ILE A 263 4.11 -4.92 -1.54
N GLY A 264 3.29 -3.87 -1.38
CA GLY A 264 3.40 -2.63 -2.15
C GLY A 264 4.73 -1.90 -1.90
N ASP A 265 5.10 -1.72 -0.64
CA ASP A 265 6.36 -1.07 -0.27
C ASP A 265 7.60 -1.86 -0.72
N MET A 266 7.56 -3.20 -0.63
CA MET A 266 8.65 -4.06 -1.08
C MET A 266 8.74 -4.15 -2.61
N SER A 267 7.67 -3.88 -3.36
CA SER A 267 7.74 -3.79 -4.82
C SER A 267 8.67 -2.66 -5.30
N LEU A 268 8.89 -1.64 -4.45
CA LEU A 268 9.83 -0.53 -4.69
C LEU A 268 11.30 -0.95 -4.78
N VAL A 269 11.62 -2.23 -4.52
CA VAL A 269 12.93 -2.82 -4.86
C VAL A 269 13.18 -2.74 -6.37
N GLY A 270 12.13 -2.77 -7.19
CA GLY A 270 12.19 -2.65 -8.64
C GLY A 270 12.49 -3.96 -9.37
N CYS A 271 12.33 -5.09 -8.69
CA CYS A 271 12.38 -6.44 -9.29
C CYS A 271 11.49 -7.41 -8.51
N ARG A 272 11.28 -8.60 -9.05
CA ARG A 272 10.62 -9.68 -8.33
C ARG A 272 11.54 -10.26 -7.26
N ILE A 273 10.98 -10.69 -6.15
CA ILE A 273 11.69 -11.38 -5.09
C ILE A 273 11.23 -12.83 -5.08
N GLN A 274 12.17 -13.76 -5.16
CA GLN A 274 11.95 -15.18 -4.91
C GLN A 274 12.48 -15.49 -3.51
N GLY A 275 11.57 -15.62 -2.54
CA GLY A 275 11.92 -15.78 -1.13
C GLY A 275 10.71 -15.56 -0.22
N LYS A 276 10.87 -15.88 1.04
CA LYS A 276 9.86 -15.69 2.09
C LYS A 276 10.19 -14.46 2.94
N ILE A 277 9.25 -13.52 3.01
CA ILE A 277 9.36 -12.29 3.81
C ILE A 277 8.50 -12.44 5.06
N ALA A 278 9.10 -12.32 6.25
CA ALA A 278 8.40 -12.27 7.51
C ALA A 278 8.71 -10.95 8.23
N ALA A 279 7.69 -10.16 8.56
CA ALA A 279 7.85 -8.87 9.20
C ALA A 279 7.09 -8.77 10.53
N LEU A 280 7.78 -8.33 11.58
CA LEU A 280 7.23 -8.00 12.88
C LEU A 280 7.09 -6.48 13.00
N ARG A 281 5.90 -6.01 13.35
CA ARG A 281 5.54 -4.57 13.45
C ARG A 281 5.93 -3.79 12.19
N PRO A 282 5.50 -4.24 10.97
CA PRO A 282 5.80 -3.52 9.73
C PRO A 282 5.14 -2.13 9.73
N GLY A 283 5.64 -1.28 8.86
CA GLY A 283 5.07 0.04 8.59
C GLY A 283 5.87 0.69 7.47
N HIS A 284 5.28 1.67 6.76
CA HIS A 284 5.85 2.24 5.54
C HIS A 284 7.31 2.70 5.69
N THR A 285 7.65 3.36 6.81
CA THR A 285 9.03 3.79 7.10
C THR A 285 10.00 2.61 7.10
N PHE A 286 9.67 1.55 7.84
CA PHE A 286 10.54 0.39 7.97
C PHE A 286 10.56 -0.42 6.68
N ASN A 287 9.40 -0.68 6.08
CA ASN A 287 9.28 -1.43 4.83
C ASN A 287 10.10 -0.81 3.70
N THR A 288 9.93 0.52 3.49
CA THR A 288 10.62 1.23 2.41
C THR A 288 12.13 1.37 2.65
N GLN A 289 12.56 1.48 3.91
CA GLN A 289 13.99 1.39 4.26
C GLN A 289 14.57 0.01 3.95
N CYS A 290 13.84 -1.07 4.24
CA CYS A 290 14.25 -2.43 3.88
C CYS A 290 14.30 -2.60 2.35
N ALA A 291 13.28 -2.12 1.64
CA ALA A 291 13.26 -2.12 0.18
C ALA A 291 14.48 -1.39 -0.42
N LYS A 292 14.81 -0.20 0.10
CA LYS A 292 15.99 0.56 -0.33
C LYS A 292 17.30 -0.17 -0.07
N ARG A 293 17.45 -0.76 1.11
CA ARG A 293 18.65 -1.55 1.46
C ARG A 293 18.80 -2.78 0.56
N LEU A 294 17.70 -3.50 0.32
CA LEU A 294 17.70 -4.66 -0.57
C LEU A 294 18.03 -4.26 -2.01
N ARG A 295 17.43 -3.17 -2.52
CA ARG A 295 17.75 -2.60 -3.84
C ARG A 295 19.23 -2.27 -3.98
N ASN A 296 19.83 -1.62 -2.98
CA ASN A 296 21.25 -1.29 -2.98
C ASN A 296 22.14 -2.56 -2.94
N LYS A 297 21.74 -3.58 -2.18
CA LYS A 297 22.44 -4.89 -2.17
C LYS A 297 22.43 -5.50 -3.57
N ILE A 298 21.27 -5.58 -4.21
CA ILE A 298 21.13 -6.14 -5.57
C ILE A 298 21.97 -5.35 -6.58
N ALA A 299 21.98 -4.02 -6.49
CA ALA A 299 22.79 -3.19 -7.39
C ALA A 299 24.32 -3.37 -7.19
N ALA A 300 24.75 -3.76 -6.00
CA ALA A 300 26.16 -4.03 -5.71
C ALA A 300 26.61 -5.45 -6.15
N GLU A 301 25.68 -6.36 -6.37
CA GLU A 301 25.95 -7.74 -6.81
C GLU A 301 25.93 -7.90 -8.35
N ASN A 302 25.41 -6.90 -9.09
CA ASN A 302 25.37 -6.84 -10.55
C ASN A 302 26.46 -5.92 -11.12
#